data_3dafa16fb2919dd031bbb7f1cf6cd9e2
#
_entry.id   3dafa16fb2919dd031bbb7f1cf6cd9e2
#
_cell.length_a   1.000
_cell.length_b   1.000
_cell.length_c   1.000
_cell.angle_alpha   90.00
_cell.angle_beta   90.00
_cell.angle_gamma   90.00
#
_symmetry.space_group_name_H-M   'P 1'
#
loop_
_entity.id
_entity.type
_entity.pdbx_description
1 polymer ?
#
loop_
_entity_poly.entity_id
_entity_poly.type
_entity_poly.pdbx_seq_one_letter_code
_entity_poly.pdbx_strand_id
1 'polypeptide(L)'
;MWQVLSSRRGRWAAVGLAAALAGASSSSAQTGMTPEEYVHKVGGDARIVPAGSFTMDGQKVTCGRRPTVLNSRLNDYGAAYPTFLILNPKLLAKLKSTAVKLWVVAHECGHQFRGPDEAVADCFAVRRGRRQGWLTPQGLEEVCAFVGQAKGDSMHFAGAQRCQAMRMCYADPS
;
A
#
# COMPACT_ATOMS: atom_id res chain seq x y z
N MET A 1 2.29 4.96 75.11
CA MET A 1 1.24 4.16 75.79
C MET A 1 1.05 2.94 74.93
N TRP A 2 1.73 1.91 75.34
CA TRP A 2 1.31 0.60 75.81
C TRP A 2 0.66 -0.23 74.65
N GLN A 3 1.36 -1.24 74.15
CA GLN A 3 1.53 -2.69 74.52
C GLN A 3 0.50 -3.51 73.78
N VAL A 4 0.65 -4.76 73.33
CA VAL A 4 1.61 -5.85 73.60
C VAL A 4 1.25 -6.98 72.59
N LEU A 5 2.28 -7.66 72.11
CA LEU A 5 2.42 -9.06 71.77
C LEU A 5 1.18 -9.99 71.66
N SER A 6 1.10 -10.73 70.62
CA SER A 6 0.95 -12.19 70.76
C SER A 6 1.34 -12.97 69.47
N SER A 7 2.31 -13.81 69.68
CA SER A 7 2.77 -14.88 68.74
C SER A 7 1.76 -16.01 68.66
N ARG A 8 1.54 -16.60 67.48
CA ARG A 8 1.29 -18.04 67.39
C ARG A 8 1.76 -18.62 66.04
N ARG A 9 2.45 -19.70 66.23
CA ARG A 9 3.15 -20.54 65.28
C ARG A 9 2.21 -21.30 64.33
N GLY A 10 2.66 -21.47 63.10
CA GLY A 10 2.71 -22.76 62.47
C GLY A 10 1.53 -23.19 61.64
N ARG A 11 1.77 -23.27 60.34
CA ARG A 11 1.45 -24.53 59.63
C ARG A 11 1.99 -24.39 58.19
N TRP A 12 2.89 -25.29 57.86
CA TRP A 12 3.38 -25.48 56.50
C TRP A 12 2.23 -26.02 55.69
N ALA A 13 1.88 -25.33 54.60
CA ALA A 13 1.01 -25.86 53.56
C ALA A 13 1.78 -25.82 52.25
N ALA A 14 1.79 -26.94 51.59
CA ALA A 14 2.52 -27.25 50.39
C ALA A 14 2.22 -26.26 49.27
N VAL A 15 3.26 -25.77 48.65
CA VAL A 15 3.20 -24.96 47.42
C VAL A 15 3.01 -25.95 46.28
N GLY A 16 1.79 -26.04 45.79
CA GLY A 16 1.52 -26.68 44.52
C GLY A 16 2.05 -25.80 43.36
N LEU A 17 3.06 -26.28 42.67
CA LEU A 17 3.55 -25.69 41.42
C LEU A 17 2.47 -25.84 40.36
N ALA A 18 1.64 -24.82 40.15
CA ALA A 18 0.79 -24.74 38.98
C ALA A 18 1.66 -24.30 37.79
N ALA A 19 2.02 -25.25 36.94
CA ALA A 19 2.65 -24.94 35.66
C ALA A 19 1.61 -24.21 34.80
N ALA A 20 1.76 -22.90 34.70
CA ALA A 20 1.02 -22.11 33.73
C ALA A 20 1.55 -22.46 32.34
N LEU A 21 0.80 -23.29 31.63
CA LEU A 21 0.94 -23.45 30.18
C LEU A 21 0.58 -22.12 29.54
N ALA A 22 1.60 -21.32 29.24
CA ALA A 22 1.47 -20.16 28.39
C ALA A 22 1.08 -20.68 27.01
N GLY A 23 -0.21 -20.72 26.72
CA GLY A 23 -0.74 -20.91 25.39
C GLY A 23 -0.20 -19.79 24.50
N ALA A 24 0.77 -20.10 23.66
CA ALA A 24 1.15 -19.24 22.56
C ALA A 24 -0.07 -19.08 21.66
N SER A 25 -0.83 -18.02 21.86
CA SER A 25 -1.83 -17.58 20.90
C SER A 25 -1.08 -17.23 19.64
N SER A 26 -1.02 -18.15 18.70
CA SER A 26 -0.63 -17.87 17.33
C SER A 26 -1.64 -16.85 16.80
N SER A 27 -1.29 -15.60 16.87
CA SER A 27 -1.95 -14.54 16.12
C SER A 27 -1.81 -14.95 14.65
N SER A 28 -2.86 -15.57 14.10
CA SER A 28 -3.00 -15.71 12.67
C SER A 28 -3.11 -14.29 12.12
N ALA A 29 -1.97 -13.70 11.75
CA ALA A 29 -1.97 -12.59 10.84
C ALA A 29 -2.83 -13.02 9.66
N GLN A 30 -3.90 -12.29 9.39
CA GLN A 30 -4.67 -12.47 8.17
C GLN A 30 -3.68 -12.24 7.02
N THR A 31 -3.08 -13.31 6.56
CA THR A 31 -2.21 -13.28 5.38
C THR A 31 -3.14 -13.01 4.21
N GLY A 32 -3.15 -11.77 3.75
CA GLY A 32 -3.81 -11.42 2.50
C GLY A 32 -3.29 -12.35 1.40
N MET A 33 -4.10 -12.54 0.35
CA MET A 33 -3.76 -13.35 -0.82
C MET A 33 -2.32 -13.07 -1.29
N THR A 34 -1.56 -14.12 -1.55
CA THR A 34 -0.22 -14.00 -2.13
C THR A 34 -0.27 -13.70 -3.64
N PRO A 35 0.81 -13.20 -4.25
CA PRO A 35 0.88 -13.03 -5.70
C PRO A 35 0.63 -14.33 -6.48
N GLU A 36 1.14 -15.46 -5.98
CA GLU A 36 1.00 -16.78 -6.56
C GLU A 36 -0.45 -17.27 -6.52
N GLU A 37 -1.11 -17.12 -5.38
CA GLU A 37 -2.53 -17.44 -5.21
C GLU A 37 -3.40 -16.57 -6.13
N TYR A 38 -3.07 -15.28 -6.26
CA TYR A 38 -3.77 -14.39 -7.17
C TYR A 38 -3.64 -14.85 -8.62
N VAL A 39 -2.41 -15.08 -9.10
CA VAL A 39 -2.15 -15.54 -10.47
C VAL A 39 -2.84 -16.87 -10.75
N HIS A 40 -2.78 -17.81 -9.83
CA HIS A 40 -3.49 -19.09 -9.96
C HIS A 40 -5.01 -18.90 -10.07
N LYS A 41 -5.58 -18.04 -9.21
CA LYS A 41 -7.03 -17.78 -9.15
C LYS A 41 -7.56 -17.10 -10.40
N VAL A 42 -6.85 -16.08 -10.92
CA VAL A 42 -7.32 -15.31 -12.07
C VAL A 42 -6.96 -15.96 -13.41
N GLY A 43 -5.86 -16.71 -13.45
CA GLY A 43 -5.36 -17.39 -14.64
C GLY A 43 -5.07 -16.46 -15.82
N GLY A 44 -5.17 -16.97 -17.04
CA GLY A 44 -4.97 -16.19 -18.28
C GLY A 44 -3.52 -15.77 -18.47
N ASP A 45 -3.28 -14.48 -18.73
CA ASP A 45 -1.96 -13.91 -18.94
C ASP A 45 -1.35 -13.30 -17.66
N ALA A 46 -2.01 -13.54 -16.50
CA ALA A 46 -1.51 -13.04 -15.23
C ALA A 46 -0.14 -13.66 -14.90
N ARG A 47 0.82 -12.81 -14.52
CA ARG A 47 2.17 -13.25 -14.18
C ARG A 47 2.83 -12.34 -13.16
N ILE A 48 3.71 -12.92 -12.36
CA ILE A 48 4.49 -12.20 -11.37
C ILE A 48 5.75 -11.64 -12.04
N VAL A 49 6.02 -10.36 -11.78
CA VAL A 49 7.29 -9.71 -12.10
C VAL A 49 8.01 -9.41 -10.79
N PRO A 50 9.23 -9.92 -10.57
CA PRO A 50 9.98 -9.68 -9.35
C PRO A 50 10.19 -8.19 -9.08
N ALA A 51 10.33 -7.84 -7.79
CA ALA A 51 10.62 -6.47 -7.39
C ALA A 51 11.84 -5.91 -8.12
N GLY A 52 11.70 -4.71 -8.67
CA GLY A 52 12.78 -4.04 -9.38
C GLY A 52 13.07 -4.54 -10.78
N SER A 53 12.33 -5.54 -11.28
CA SER A 53 12.48 -6.06 -12.66
C SER A 53 11.46 -5.45 -13.63
N PHE A 54 10.49 -4.69 -13.14
CA PHE A 54 9.50 -4.04 -13.98
C PHE A 54 10.01 -2.69 -14.50
N THR A 55 9.87 -2.47 -15.81
CA THR A 55 10.16 -1.20 -16.46
C THR A 55 8.94 -0.69 -17.20
N MET A 56 8.77 0.62 -17.24
CA MET A 56 7.71 1.30 -17.96
C MET A 56 8.29 2.48 -18.72
N ASP A 57 8.14 2.48 -20.03
CA ASP A 57 8.73 3.48 -20.94
C ASP A 57 10.23 3.73 -20.64
N GLY A 58 10.99 2.66 -20.40
CA GLY A 58 12.41 2.72 -20.08
C GLY A 58 12.73 3.09 -18.61
N GLN A 59 11.75 3.48 -17.83
CA GLN A 59 11.91 3.82 -16.42
C GLN A 59 11.75 2.59 -15.54
N LYS A 60 12.71 2.37 -14.63
CA LYS A 60 12.61 1.30 -13.62
C LYS A 60 11.55 1.65 -12.58
N VAL A 61 10.58 0.78 -12.41
CA VAL A 61 9.47 0.99 -11.49
C VAL A 61 9.57 0.01 -10.31
N THR A 62 9.49 0.53 -9.10
CA THR A 62 9.57 -0.28 -7.88
C THR A 62 8.52 0.15 -6.87
N CYS A 63 8.03 -0.80 -6.07
CA CYS A 63 7.25 -0.52 -4.88
C CYS A 63 7.91 -1.22 -3.67
N GLY A 64 9.00 -0.65 -3.19
CA GLY A 64 9.85 -1.29 -2.20
C GLY A 64 10.40 -2.64 -2.73
N ARG A 65 10.30 -3.68 -1.91
CA ARG A 65 10.69 -5.06 -2.26
C ARG A 65 9.50 -5.92 -2.72
N ARG A 66 8.36 -5.32 -2.98
CA ARG A 66 7.14 -6.03 -3.35
C ARG A 66 7.13 -6.34 -4.85
N PRO A 67 6.68 -7.53 -5.26
CA PRO A 67 6.52 -7.87 -6.67
C PRO A 67 5.36 -7.11 -7.29
N THR A 68 5.34 -7.09 -8.61
CA THR A 68 4.22 -6.60 -9.41
C THR A 68 3.58 -7.77 -10.16
N VAL A 69 2.27 -7.90 -10.11
CA VAL A 69 1.54 -8.84 -10.96
C VAL A 69 1.03 -8.07 -12.18
N LEU A 70 1.29 -8.57 -13.36
CA LEU A 70 0.69 -8.09 -14.60
C LEU A 70 -0.54 -8.92 -14.90
N ASN A 71 -1.70 -8.28 -15.14
CA ASN A 71 -2.95 -8.94 -15.48
C ASN A 71 -3.75 -8.07 -16.47
N SER A 72 -3.80 -8.47 -17.74
CA SER A 72 -4.51 -7.71 -18.78
C SER A 72 -6.05 -7.77 -18.67
N ARG A 73 -6.57 -8.56 -17.72
CA ARG A 73 -8.01 -8.67 -17.45
C ARG A 73 -8.47 -7.87 -16.24
N LEU A 74 -7.54 -7.20 -15.53
CA LEU A 74 -7.91 -6.24 -14.49
C LEU A 74 -8.77 -5.14 -15.12
N ASN A 75 -9.92 -4.83 -14.52
CA ASN A 75 -10.82 -3.79 -15.04
C ASN A 75 -10.42 -2.37 -14.56
N ASP A 76 -9.12 -2.17 -14.36
CA ASP A 76 -8.51 -0.89 -13.99
C ASP A 76 -7.06 -0.84 -14.49
N TYR A 77 -6.41 0.34 -14.40
CA TYR A 77 -5.00 0.53 -14.72
C TYR A 77 -4.08 -0.17 -13.72
N GLY A 78 -4.45 -0.13 -12.44
CA GLY A 78 -3.73 -0.74 -11.32
C GLY A 78 -4.63 -1.07 -10.16
N ALA A 79 -4.11 -1.84 -9.22
CA ALA A 79 -4.71 -2.11 -7.91
C ALA A 79 -3.63 -2.45 -6.90
N ALA A 80 -3.83 -2.05 -5.66
CA ALA A 80 -2.94 -2.36 -4.55
C ALA A 80 -3.46 -3.55 -3.74
N TYR A 81 -2.63 -4.56 -3.55
CA TYR A 81 -2.81 -5.60 -2.55
C TYR A 81 -1.80 -5.41 -1.42
N PRO A 82 -2.03 -5.93 -0.22
CA PRO A 82 -1.11 -5.69 0.91
C PRO A 82 0.35 -6.05 0.64
N THR A 83 0.61 -7.03 -0.22
CA THR A 83 1.95 -7.59 -0.47
C THR A 83 2.45 -7.44 -1.91
N PHE A 84 1.61 -7.00 -2.85
CA PHE A 84 1.97 -6.83 -4.26
C PHE A 84 1.10 -5.78 -4.94
N LEU A 85 1.55 -5.27 -6.08
CA LEU A 85 0.75 -4.46 -6.99
C LEU A 85 0.19 -5.34 -8.10
N ILE A 86 -0.97 -4.96 -8.64
CA ILE A 86 -1.49 -5.50 -9.89
C ILE A 86 -1.54 -4.36 -10.89
N LEU A 87 -1.07 -4.58 -12.10
CA LEU A 87 -1.10 -3.61 -13.19
C LEU A 87 -1.72 -4.24 -14.42
N ASN A 88 -2.54 -3.47 -15.13
CA ASN A 88 -3.06 -3.86 -16.44
C ASN A 88 -2.15 -3.31 -17.55
N PRO A 89 -1.27 -4.13 -18.13
CA PRO A 89 -0.33 -3.66 -19.16
C PRO A 89 -1.03 -3.19 -20.43
N LYS A 90 -2.21 -3.74 -20.77
CA LYS A 90 -2.97 -3.33 -21.95
C LYS A 90 -3.62 -1.94 -21.78
N LEU A 91 -4.15 -1.65 -20.61
CA LEU A 91 -4.70 -0.32 -20.33
C LEU A 91 -3.61 0.72 -20.19
N LEU A 92 -2.53 0.39 -19.48
CA LEU A 92 -1.37 1.29 -19.35
C LEU A 92 -0.73 1.62 -20.72
N ALA A 93 -0.64 0.65 -21.63
CA ALA A 93 -0.12 0.89 -22.98
C ALA A 93 -0.96 1.89 -23.81
N LYS A 94 -2.24 2.09 -23.49
CA LYS A 94 -3.10 3.08 -24.15
C LYS A 94 -2.84 4.52 -23.67
N LEU A 95 -2.23 4.69 -22.52
CA LEU A 95 -1.86 6.00 -21.99
C LEU A 95 -0.67 6.54 -22.79
N LYS A 96 -0.76 7.78 -23.25
CA LYS A 96 0.31 8.42 -24.04
C LYS A 96 1.40 9.01 -23.15
N SER A 97 1.04 9.47 -21.97
CA SER A 97 1.95 10.14 -21.05
C SER A 97 2.68 9.14 -20.17
N THR A 98 4.00 9.16 -20.20
CA THR A 98 4.85 8.41 -19.25
C THR A 98 4.64 8.88 -17.82
N ALA A 99 4.43 10.18 -17.60
CA ALA A 99 4.14 10.72 -16.25
C ALA A 99 2.86 10.13 -15.67
N VAL A 100 1.79 10.00 -16.47
CA VAL A 100 0.52 9.37 -16.03
C VAL A 100 0.72 7.89 -15.73
N LYS A 101 1.43 7.14 -16.57
CA LYS A 101 1.72 5.72 -16.31
C LYS A 101 2.48 5.52 -15.00
N LEU A 102 3.52 6.29 -14.79
CA LEU A 102 4.34 6.22 -13.58
C LEU A 102 3.57 6.68 -12.33
N TRP A 103 2.70 7.68 -12.50
CA TRP A 103 1.81 8.13 -11.44
C TRP A 103 0.84 7.03 -11.02
N VAL A 104 0.19 6.32 -11.95
CA VAL A 104 -0.66 5.16 -11.61
C VAL A 104 0.08 4.17 -10.72
N VAL A 105 1.28 3.75 -11.12
CA VAL A 105 2.05 2.78 -10.33
C VAL A 105 2.45 3.33 -8.96
N ALA A 106 2.83 4.61 -8.91
CA ALA A 106 3.21 5.25 -7.65
C ALA A 106 2.01 5.46 -6.72
N HIS A 107 0.82 5.70 -7.27
CA HIS A 107 -0.43 5.82 -6.53
C HIS A 107 -0.81 4.48 -5.88
N GLU A 108 -0.82 3.38 -6.64
CA GLU A 108 -1.04 2.05 -6.08
C GLU A 108 0.01 1.67 -5.02
N CYS A 109 1.25 2.07 -5.25
CA CYS A 109 2.30 1.92 -4.25
C CYS A 109 2.02 2.77 -3.00
N GLY A 110 1.41 3.94 -3.16
CA GLY A 110 0.93 4.78 -2.07
C GLY A 110 -0.04 4.03 -1.16
N HIS A 111 -1.03 3.38 -1.73
CA HIS A 111 -1.99 2.56 -0.97
C HIS A 111 -1.31 1.47 -0.14
N GLN A 112 -0.26 0.84 -0.67
CA GLN A 112 0.48 -0.19 0.09
C GLN A 112 1.24 0.34 1.31
N PHE A 113 1.69 1.59 1.28
CA PHE A 113 2.49 2.17 2.35
C PHE A 113 1.72 3.12 3.25
N ARG A 114 0.60 3.66 2.78
CA ARG A 114 -0.14 4.74 3.45
C ARG A 114 -1.60 4.39 3.74
N GLY A 115 -2.09 3.24 3.24
CA GLY A 115 -3.47 2.82 3.44
C GLY A 115 -4.42 3.27 2.32
N PRO A 116 -5.73 3.10 2.52
CA PRO A 116 -6.72 3.21 1.47
C PRO A 116 -7.14 4.65 1.11
N ASP A 117 -6.58 5.66 1.77
CA ASP A 117 -6.94 7.07 1.51
C ASP A 117 -6.37 7.54 0.17
N GLU A 118 -7.25 7.91 -0.74
CA GLU A 118 -6.92 8.35 -2.10
C GLU A 118 -6.08 9.63 -2.14
N ALA A 119 -6.40 10.61 -1.29
CA ALA A 119 -5.66 11.86 -1.26
C ALA A 119 -4.22 11.65 -0.75
N VAL A 120 -4.07 10.74 0.21
CA VAL A 120 -2.76 10.33 0.73
C VAL A 120 -1.96 9.57 -0.32
N ALA A 121 -2.59 8.67 -1.08
CA ALA A 121 -1.95 7.94 -2.18
C ALA A 121 -1.54 8.88 -3.33
N ASP A 122 -2.39 9.84 -3.69
CA ASP A 122 -2.08 10.89 -4.66
C ASP A 122 -0.87 11.73 -4.22
N CYS A 123 -0.86 12.21 -2.98
CA CYS A 123 0.26 12.95 -2.42
C CYS A 123 1.55 12.13 -2.40
N PHE A 124 1.47 10.87 -2.02
CA PHE A 124 2.62 9.96 -2.07
C PHE A 124 3.19 9.85 -3.48
N ALA A 125 2.32 9.66 -4.48
CA ALA A 125 2.72 9.51 -5.87
C ALA A 125 3.43 10.75 -6.41
N VAL A 126 2.87 11.94 -6.21
CA VAL A 126 3.45 13.18 -6.74
C VAL A 126 4.74 13.57 -6.02
N ARG A 127 4.82 13.43 -4.70
CA ARG A 127 6.06 13.67 -3.94
C ARG A 127 7.17 12.70 -4.37
N ARG A 128 6.82 11.43 -4.54
CA ARG A 128 7.76 10.42 -5.04
C ARG A 128 8.26 10.76 -6.44
N GLY A 129 7.34 11.09 -7.36
CA GLY A 129 7.68 11.43 -8.73
C GLY A 129 8.58 12.64 -8.83
N ARG A 130 8.30 13.70 -8.04
CA ARG A 130 9.15 14.88 -7.95
C ARG A 130 10.56 14.53 -7.43
N ARG A 131 10.66 13.79 -6.32
CA ARG A 131 11.95 13.39 -5.75
C ARG A 131 12.77 12.50 -6.67
N GLN A 132 12.13 11.65 -7.46
CA GLN A 132 12.78 10.75 -8.42
C GLN A 132 13.02 11.40 -9.78
N GLY A 133 12.56 12.64 -10.00
CA GLY A 133 12.78 13.42 -11.20
C GLY A 133 11.95 13.01 -12.42
N TRP A 134 11.05 12.03 -12.31
CA TRP A 134 10.21 11.64 -13.44
C TRP A 134 8.90 12.44 -13.53
N LEU A 135 8.47 13.13 -12.47
CA LEU A 135 7.31 13.99 -12.50
C LEU A 135 7.75 15.46 -12.54
N THR A 136 7.69 16.06 -13.70
CA THR A 136 7.90 17.50 -13.91
C THR A 136 6.61 18.29 -13.64
N PRO A 137 6.64 19.63 -13.53
CA PRO A 137 5.43 20.44 -13.47
C PRO A 137 4.47 20.17 -14.63
N GLN A 138 4.98 20.02 -15.85
CA GLN A 138 4.17 19.66 -17.02
C GLN A 138 3.57 18.26 -16.87
N GLY A 139 4.36 17.28 -16.42
CA GLY A 139 3.87 15.91 -16.17
C GLY A 139 2.76 15.89 -15.11
N LEU A 140 2.83 16.77 -14.10
CA LEU A 140 1.75 16.92 -13.13
C LEU A 140 0.46 17.42 -13.78
N GLU A 141 0.54 18.37 -14.71
CA GLU A 141 -0.66 18.83 -15.43
C GLU A 141 -1.24 17.73 -16.35
N GLU A 142 -0.41 16.86 -16.92
CA GLU A 142 -0.87 15.68 -17.67
C GLU A 142 -1.60 14.69 -16.75
N VAL A 143 -1.08 14.46 -15.54
CA VAL A 143 -1.77 13.66 -14.50
C VAL A 143 -3.09 14.32 -14.10
N CYS A 144 -3.10 15.63 -13.88
CA CYS A 144 -4.31 16.40 -13.58
C CYS A 144 -5.36 16.29 -14.68
N ALA A 145 -4.96 16.37 -15.94
CA ALA A 145 -5.87 16.20 -17.08
C ALA A 145 -6.46 14.78 -17.14
N PHE A 146 -5.67 13.77 -16.82
CA PHE A 146 -6.11 12.39 -16.75
C PHE A 146 -7.12 12.16 -15.61
N VAL A 147 -6.76 12.57 -14.38
CA VAL A 147 -7.61 12.41 -13.20
C VAL A 147 -8.84 13.32 -13.25
N GLY A 148 -8.72 14.49 -13.89
CA GLY A 148 -9.76 15.51 -13.99
C GLY A 148 -11.07 15.02 -14.61
N GLN A 149 -11.02 13.92 -15.36
CA GLN A 149 -12.21 13.30 -15.95
C GLN A 149 -13.01 12.44 -14.95
N ALA A 150 -12.46 12.13 -13.78
CA ALA A 150 -13.14 11.36 -12.76
C ALA A 150 -14.25 12.22 -12.09
N LYS A 151 -15.48 11.70 -12.12
CA LYS A 151 -16.62 12.40 -11.51
C LYS A 151 -16.57 12.41 -9.98
N GLY A 152 -15.81 11.49 -9.40
CA GLY A 152 -15.83 11.21 -7.97
C GLY A 152 -17.04 10.35 -7.57
N ASP A 153 -16.95 9.79 -6.37
CA ASP A 153 -18.01 9.01 -5.72
C ASP A 153 -17.94 9.21 -4.19
N SER A 154 -18.62 8.36 -3.42
CA SER A 154 -18.59 8.42 -1.95
C SER A 154 -17.21 8.13 -1.33
N MET A 155 -16.31 7.50 -2.07
CA MET A 155 -14.96 7.11 -1.62
C MET A 155 -13.86 7.97 -2.23
N HIS A 156 -14.11 8.53 -3.42
CA HIS A 156 -13.13 9.24 -4.22
C HIS A 156 -13.56 10.67 -4.47
N PHE A 157 -12.69 11.63 -4.22
CA PHE A 157 -12.92 13.02 -4.60
C PHE A 157 -13.03 13.17 -6.13
N ALA A 158 -13.80 14.16 -6.57
CA ALA A 158 -13.81 14.53 -7.97
C ALA A 158 -12.43 14.96 -8.47
N GLY A 159 -12.15 14.71 -9.74
CA GLY A 159 -10.81 14.89 -10.30
C GLY A 159 -10.23 16.29 -10.12
N ALA A 160 -11.06 17.34 -10.16
CA ALA A 160 -10.63 18.71 -9.90
C ALA A 160 -10.07 18.90 -8.47
N GLN A 161 -10.71 18.30 -7.47
CA GLN A 161 -10.26 18.35 -6.07
C GLN A 161 -8.98 17.54 -5.87
N ARG A 162 -8.90 16.35 -6.48
CA ARG A 162 -7.68 15.52 -6.47
C ARG A 162 -6.50 16.30 -7.08
N CYS A 163 -6.72 16.96 -8.22
CA CYS A 163 -5.68 17.76 -8.88
C CYS A 163 -5.20 18.91 -8.00
N GLN A 164 -6.11 19.64 -7.35
CA GLN A 164 -5.73 20.72 -6.43
C GLN A 164 -4.87 20.19 -5.28
N ALA A 165 -5.26 19.09 -4.66
CA ALA A 165 -4.49 18.45 -3.60
C ALA A 165 -3.09 17.99 -4.08
N MET A 166 -3.01 17.37 -5.26
CA MET A 166 -1.75 16.96 -5.87
C MET A 166 -0.80 18.13 -6.13
N ARG A 167 -1.30 19.26 -6.61
CA ARG A 167 -0.47 20.48 -6.79
C ARG A 167 0.10 20.99 -5.48
N MET A 168 -0.71 20.99 -4.40
CA MET A 168 -0.22 21.37 -3.06
C MET A 168 0.88 20.39 -2.60
N CYS A 169 0.66 19.09 -2.74
CA CYS A 169 1.64 18.06 -2.37
C CYS A 169 2.92 18.13 -3.22
N TYR A 170 2.80 18.52 -4.49
CA TYR A 170 3.96 18.70 -5.38
C TYR A 170 4.78 19.92 -4.99
N ALA A 171 4.14 21.01 -4.58
CA ALA A 171 4.82 22.23 -4.14
C ALA A 171 5.53 22.06 -2.79
N ASP A 172 5.01 21.21 -1.92
CA ASP A 172 5.53 20.95 -0.58
C ASP A 172 6.83 20.10 -0.66
N PRO A 173 7.97 20.63 -0.14
CA PRO A 173 9.26 19.94 -0.16
C PRO A 173 9.41 18.81 0.88
N SER A 174 8.46 18.66 1.83
CA SER A 174 8.55 17.71 2.95
C SER A 174 8.47 16.24 2.55
#